data_a2ef61d6ea2e44269b6c73881bc34da9
#
_entry.id   a2ef61d6ea2e44269b6c73881bc34da9
#
_cell.length_a   1.000
_cell.length_b   1.000
_cell.length_c   1.000
_cell.angle_alpha   90.00
_cell.angle_beta   90.00
_cell.angle_gamma   90.00
#
_symmetry.space_group_name_H-M   'P 1'
#
loop_
_entity.id
_entity.type
_entity.pdbx_description
1 polymer ?
#
loop_
_entity_poly.entity_id
_entity_poly.type
_entity_poly.pdbx_seq_one_letter_code
_entity_poly.pdbx_strand_id
1 'polypeptide(L)'
;MAQLYINLPVSDLPKATTFYESLGFTKNNDFSNDDASAMIWDDTLSVMLLTHGFYRNFLGSKSISDAHTTTEVLNALQLDSREAVDVFFDKAIWAGGKKTIEAYDHGFMYGRDFEDLDGHIWEVFWMDVSQMGKE
;
A
#
# COMPACT_ATOMS: atom_id res chain seq x y z
N MET A 1 -5.96 -21.38 -3.65
CA MET A 1 -6.03 -20.07 -2.95
C MET A 1 -5.65 -18.97 -3.92
N ALA A 2 -6.45 -17.93 -3.98
CA ALA A 2 -6.17 -16.80 -4.85
C ALA A 2 -5.07 -15.92 -4.27
N GLN A 3 -4.29 -15.26 -5.14
CA GLN A 3 -3.29 -14.29 -4.77
C GLN A 3 -3.60 -12.97 -5.48
N LEU A 4 -3.42 -11.86 -4.80
CA LEU A 4 -3.63 -10.54 -5.37
C LEU A 4 -2.29 -9.84 -5.56
N TYR A 5 -2.08 -9.30 -6.76
CA TYR A 5 -0.94 -8.47 -7.09
C TYR A 5 -1.45 -7.07 -7.41
N ILE A 6 -1.13 -6.12 -6.55
CA ILE A 6 -1.47 -4.71 -6.78
C ILE A 6 -0.30 -4.06 -7.48
N ASN A 7 -0.53 -3.55 -8.70
CA ASN A 7 0.52 -2.90 -9.49
C ASN A 7 0.40 -1.39 -9.33
N LEU A 8 1.47 -0.74 -8.87
CA LEU A 8 1.51 0.68 -8.60
C LEU A 8 2.62 1.34 -9.44
N PRO A 9 2.29 2.39 -10.20
CA PRO A 9 3.34 3.15 -10.90
C PRO A 9 4.11 4.01 -9.92
N VAL A 10 5.43 4.04 -10.05
CA VAL A 10 6.30 4.82 -9.17
C VAL A 10 7.29 5.65 -9.98
N SER A 11 7.61 6.83 -9.48
CA SER A 11 8.52 7.75 -10.15
C SER A 11 9.99 7.42 -9.92
N ASP A 12 10.31 6.79 -8.79
CA ASP A 12 11.67 6.40 -8.40
C ASP A 12 11.61 5.00 -7.81
N LEU A 13 11.95 3.99 -8.60
CA LEU A 13 11.80 2.60 -8.20
C LEU A 13 12.66 2.24 -6.98
N PRO A 14 13.95 2.61 -6.90
CA PRO A 14 14.75 2.31 -5.70
C PRO A 14 14.20 2.94 -4.43
N LYS A 15 13.74 4.19 -4.48
CA LYS A 15 13.15 4.86 -3.30
C LYS A 15 11.84 4.21 -2.89
N ALA A 16 10.97 3.90 -3.85
CA ALA A 16 9.70 3.23 -3.58
C ALA A 16 9.94 1.85 -2.96
N THR A 17 10.92 1.11 -3.48
CA THR A 17 11.29 -0.20 -2.94
C THR A 17 11.70 -0.09 -1.47
N THR A 18 12.58 0.86 -1.15
CA THR A 18 13.02 1.09 0.23
C THR A 18 11.85 1.48 1.14
N PHE A 19 10.93 2.32 0.63
CA PHE A 19 9.73 2.70 1.37
C PHE A 19 8.92 1.47 1.78
N TYR A 20 8.60 0.59 0.84
CA TYR A 20 7.79 -0.59 1.14
C TYR A 20 8.53 -1.62 1.98
N GLU A 21 9.85 -1.75 1.83
CA GLU A 21 10.65 -2.58 2.75
C GLU A 21 10.56 -2.07 4.18
N SER A 22 10.54 -0.74 4.37
CA SER A 22 10.39 -0.13 5.70
C SER A 22 9.05 -0.48 6.37
N LEU A 23 8.02 -0.76 5.57
CA LEU A 23 6.69 -1.13 6.08
C LEU A 23 6.61 -2.61 6.45
N GLY A 24 7.57 -3.42 6.07
CA GLY A 24 7.57 -4.85 6.35
C GLY A 24 7.37 -5.75 5.14
N PHE A 25 7.26 -5.19 3.93
CA PHE A 25 7.24 -5.98 2.71
C PHE A 25 8.63 -6.55 2.44
N THR A 26 8.67 -7.73 1.84
CA THR A 26 9.92 -8.39 1.45
C THR A 26 10.05 -8.36 -0.07
N LYS A 27 11.16 -7.83 -0.56
CA LYS A 27 11.43 -7.81 -2.00
C LYS A 27 11.78 -9.23 -2.49
N ASN A 28 11.10 -9.68 -3.54
CA ASN A 28 11.44 -10.93 -4.22
C ASN A 28 12.35 -10.61 -5.40
N ASN A 29 13.65 -10.89 -5.24
CA ASN A 29 14.64 -10.57 -6.25
C ASN A 29 14.49 -11.38 -7.54
N ASP A 30 13.89 -12.58 -7.46
CA ASP A 30 13.67 -13.43 -8.64
C ASP A 30 12.65 -12.81 -9.61
N PHE A 31 11.76 -11.97 -9.10
CA PHE A 31 10.71 -11.29 -9.88
C PHE A 31 10.89 -9.77 -9.88
N SER A 32 12.12 -9.31 -9.67
CA SER A 32 12.45 -7.90 -9.66
C SER A 32 13.58 -7.61 -10.64
N ASN A 33 13.56 -6.41 -11.23
CA ASN A 33 14.58 -5.94 -12.16
C ASN A 33 14.62 -4.41 -12.15
N ASP A 34 15.19 -3.78 -13.17
CA ASP A 34 15.29 -2.32 -13.25
C ASP A 34 13.94 -1.63 -13.48
N ASP A 35 12.93 -2.36 -13.92
CA ASP A 35 11.59 -1.83 -14.24
C ASP A 35 10.54 -2.15 -13.19
N ALA A 36 10.80 -3.13 -12.32
CA ALA A 36 9.79 -3.63 -11.39
C ALA A 36 10.42 -4.19 -10.11
N SER A 37 9.77 -3.90 -8.98
CA SER A 37 10.06 -4.54 -7.71
C SER A 37 8.84 -5.32 -7.22
N ALA A 38 9.01 -6.61 -7.00
CA ALA A 38 7.98 -7.46 -6.42
C ALA A 38 8.10 -7.42 -4.90
N MET A 39 7.11 -6.80 -4.25
CA MET A 39 7.09 -6.61 -2.79
C MET A 39 6.05 -7.53 -2.18
N ILE A 40 6.49 -8.51 -1.41
CA ILE A 40 5.62 -9.54 -0.84
C ILE A 40 5.22 -9.16 0.57
N TRP A 41 3.91 -9.14 0.84
CA TRP A 41 3.38 -8.99 2.20
C TRP A 41 3.22 -10.37 2.85
N ASP A 42 2.46 -11.25 2.21
CA ASP A 42 2.28 -12.63 2.64
C ASP A 42 1.93 -13.53 1.43
N ASP A 43 1.46 -14.74 1.68
CA ASP A 43 1.18 -15.71 0.62
C ASP A 43 0.01 -15.29 -0.29
N THR A 44 -0.80 -14.30 0.11
CA THR A 44 -2.00 -13.89 -0.63
C THR A 44 -1.89 -12.52 -1.26
N LEU A 45 -0.96 -11.69 -0.80
CA LEU A 45 -0.86 -10.30 -1.22
C LEU A 45 0.57 -9.91 -1.56
N SER A 46 0.73 -9.35 -2.75
CA SER A 46 1.98 -8.72 -3.19
C SER A 46 1.67 -7.38 -3.86
N VAL A 47 2.62 -6.48 -3.78
CA VAL A 47 2.58 -5.19 -4.48
C VAL A 47 3.70 -5.19 -5.50
N MET A 48 3.37 -4.87 -6.76
CA MET A 48 4.37 -4.71 -7.81
C MET A 48 4.58 -3.21 -8.01
N LEU A 49 5.78 -2.76 -7.73
CA LEU A 49 6.17 -1.37 -8.00
C LEU A 49 6.77 -1.31 -9.39
N LEU A 50 6.17 -0.54 -10.28
CA LEU A 50 6.57 -0.49 -11.68
C LEU A 50 7.01 0.92 -12.06
N THR A 51 8.12 1.04 -12.79
CA THR A 51 8.46 2.33 -13.39
C THR A 51 7.33 2.80 -14.31
N HIS A 52 7.21 4.11 -14.51
CA HIS A 52 6.17 4.66 -15.39
C HIS A 52 6.27 4.10 -16.81
N GLY A 53 7.48 3.98 -17.35
CA GLY A 53 7.68 3.42 -18.68
C GLY A 53 7.17 2.00 -18.80
N PHE A 54 7.47 1.17 -17.82
CA PHE A 54 7.03 -0.21 -17.80
C PHE A 54 5.51 -0.33 -17.58
N TYR A 55 4.98 0.48 -16.66
CA TYR A 55 3.55 0.50 -16.34
C TYR A 55 2.70 0.82 -17.58
N ARG A 56 3.19 1.73 -18.42
CA ARG A 56 2.47 2.14 -19.64
C ARG A 56 2.20 1.00 -20.62
N ASN A 57 2.99 -0.07 -20.56
CA ASN A 57 2.80 -1.23 -21.42
C ASN A 57 1.47 -1.95 -21.16
N PHE A 58 0.84 -1.70 -20.01
CA PHE A 58 -0.36 -2.45 -19.59
C PHE A 58 -1.64 -1.60 -19.63
N LEU A 59 -1.57 -0.35 -20.08
CA LEU A 59 -2.68 0.59 -19.98
C LEU A 59 -3.59 0.63 -21.20
N GLY A 60 -3.16 0.03 -22.32
CA GLY A 60 -3.85 0.21 -23.59
C GLY A 60 -3.78 1.68 -24.02
N SER A 61 -4.93 2.31 -24.23
CA SER A 61 -5.01 3.72 -24.61
C SER A 61 -5.09 4.70 -23.44
N LYS A 62 -5.10 4.18 -22.20
CA LYS A 62 -5.21 5.03 -21.01
C LYS A 62 -3.85 5.60 -20.61
N SER A 63 -3.86 6.71 -19.91
CA SER A 63 -2.65 7.31 -19.34
C SER A 63 -2.57 7.03 -17.84
N ILE A 64 -1.37 7.20 -17.28
CA ILE A 64 -1.16 7.06 -15.84
C ILE A 64 -1.89 8.21 -15.12
N SER A 65 -2.69 7.87 -14.09
CA SER A 65 -3.31 8.88 -13.22
C SER A 65 -2.26 9.56 -12.35
N ASP A 66 -2.46 10.85 -12.09
CA ASP A 66 -1.66 11.56 -11.09
C ASP A 66 -2.23 11.30 -9.70
N ALA A 67 -1.66 10.33 -8.99
CA ALA A 67 -2.14 9.94 -7.66
C ALA A 67 -1.92 11.02 -6.59
N HIS A 68 -1.10 12.03 -6.87
CA HIS A 68 -0.95 13.17 -5.95
C HIS A 68 -2.19 14.08 -5.93
N THR A 69 -2.99 14.05 -6.99
CA THR A 69 -4.15 14.95 -7.13
C THR A 69 -5.48 14.23 -7.26
N THR A 70 -5.47 12.96 -7.69
CA THR A 70 -6.68 12.16 -7.88
C THR A 70 -6.45 10.76 -7.33
N THR A 71 -7.52 10.09 -6.91
CA THR A 71 -7.46 8.70 -6.50
C THR A 71 -8.59 7.90 -7.12
N GLU A 72 -8.28 6.69 -7.56
CA GLU A 72 -9.27 5.74 -8.03
C GLU A 72 -9.47 4.61 -7.04
N VAL A 73 -8.38 4.23 -6.34
CA VAL A 73 -8.39 3.04 -5.48
C VAL A 73 -7.83 3.39 -4.12
N LEU A 74 -8.50 2.88 -3.08
CA LEU A 74 -7.99 2.89 -1.71
C LEU A 74 -7.52 1.48 -1.40
N ASN A 75 -6.25 1.35 -1.02
CA ASN A 75 -5.66 0.05 -0.70
C ASN A 75 -5.82 -0.20 0.80
N ALA A 76 -6.80 -1.02 1.17
CA ALA A 76 -7.12 -1.29 2.57
C ALA A 76 -6.45 -2.57 3.02
N LEU A 77 -5.64 -2.48 4.08
CA LEU A 77 -4.89 -3.60 4.64
C LEU A 77 -5.29 -3.79 6.10
N GLN A 78 -5.89 -4.93 6.40
CA GLN A 78 -6.25 -5.27 7.78
C GLN A 78 -5.05 -5.89 8.50
N LEU A 79 -4.76 -5.36 9.68
CA LEU A 79 -3.71 -5.86 10.56
C LEU A 79 -4.33 -6.44 11.83
N ASP A 80 -3.50 -7.12 12.64
CA ASP A 80 -3.99 -7.96 13.74
C ASP A 80 -4.35 -7.18 15.00
N SER A 81 -3.92 -5.93 15.13
CA SER A 81 -4.16 -5.14 16.35
C SER A 81 -4.08 -3.64 16.07
N ARG A 82 -4.61 -2.86 17.00
CA ARG A 82 -4.47 -1.40 16.99
C ARG A 82 -3.00 -0.97 17.00
N GLU A 83 -2.18 -1.65 17.80
CA GLU A 83 -0.74 -1.35 17.88
C GLU A 83 -0.04 -1.62 16.57
N ALA A 84 -0.41 -2.70 15.87
CA ALA A 84 0.15 -3.01 14.55
C ALA A 84 -0.19 -1.91 13.54
N VAL A 85 -1.40 -1.36 13.61
CA VAL A 85 -1.82 -0.22 12.76
C VAL A 85 -0.94 1.00 13.03
N ASP A 86 -0.75 1.35 14.30
CA ASP A 86 0.07 2.51 14.67
C ASP A 86 1.53 2.32 14.25
N VAL A 87 2.09 1.14 14.45
CA VAL A 87 3.49 0.84 14.04
C VAL A 87 3.64 0.97 12.53
N PHE A 88 2.71 0.39 11.78
CA PHE A 88 2.75 0.46 10.32
C PHE A 88 2.66 1.91 9.82
N PHE A 89 1.69 2.66 10.34
CA PHE A 89 1.50 4.06 9.98
C PHE A 89 2.74 4.89 10.32
N ASP A 90 3.29 4.73 11.54
CA ASP A 90 4.46 5.50 11.98
C ASP A 90 5.66 5.22 11.09
N LYS A 91 5.87 3.96 10.70
CA LYS A 91 6.92 3.59 9.75
C LYS A 91 6.73 4.26 8.39
N ALA A 92 5.48 4.32 7.91
CA ALA A 92 5.16 4.96 6.64
C ALA A 92 5.48 6.45 6.68
N ILE A 93 5.08 7.15 7.73
CA ILE A 93 5.36 8.57 7.88
C ILE A 93 6.88 8.81 8.01
N TRP A 94 7.55 7.99 8.80
CA TRP A 94 9.01 8.12 8.98
C TRP A 94 9.77 7.90 7.67
N ALA A 95 9.27 7.01 6.81
CA ALA A 95 9.88 6.70 5.51
C ALA A 95 9.53 7.72 4.41
N GLY A 96 8.73 8.74 4.71
CA GLY A 96 8.40 9.82 3.78
C GLY A 96 6.95 9.84 3.29
N GLY A 97 6.12 8.91 3.73
CA GLY A 97 4.68 8.93 3.45
C GLY A 97 4.00 10.09 4.16
N LYS A 98 2.77 10.37 3.77
CA LYS A 98 2.01 11.51 4.31
C LYS A 98 0.65 11.05 4.81
N LYS A 99 0.24 11.57 5.97
CA LYS A 99 -1.11 11.37 6.48
C LYS A 99 -2.11 12.02 5.51
N THR A 100 -3.18 11.31 5.18
CA THR A 100 -4.23 11.84 4.29
C THR A 100 -5.45 12.32 5.07
N ILE A 101 -5.90 11.55 6.07
CA ILE A 101 -7.00 11.94 6.95
C ILE A 101 -6.62 11.62 8.39
N GLU A 102 -7.40 12.11 9.34
CA GLU A 102 -7.20 11.80 10.75
C GLU A 102 -7.52 10.34 11.04
N ALA A 103 -6.92 9.79 12.11
CA ALA A 103 -7.25 8.47 12.60
C ALA A 103 -8.76 8.36 12.88
N TYR A 104 -9.33 7.20 12.58
CA TYR A 104 -10.74 6.93 12.85
C TYR A 104 -10.86 5.74 13.77
N ASP A 105 -11.74 5.87 14.77
CA ASP A 105 -11.92 4.87 15.81
C ASP A 105 -13.41 4.70 16.09
N HIS A 106 -13.94 3.54 15.75
CA HIS A 106 -15.35 3.20 15.96
C HIS A 106 -15.52 2.16 17.08
N GLY A 107 -14.48 1.97 17.89
CA GLY A 107 -14.48 0.96 18.94
C GLY A 107 -14.11 -0.42 18.41
N PHE A 108 -14.93 -0.98 17.54
CA PHE A 108 -14.68 -2.28 16.92
C PHE A 108 -13.74 -2.19 15.72
N MET A 109 -13.46 -1.00 15.26
CA MET A 109 -12.59 -0.75 14.09
C MET A 109 -11.75 0.49 14.33
N TYR A 110 -10.47 0.39 14.03
CA TYR A 110 -9.51 1.49 14.16
C TYR A 110 -8.63 1.52 12.92
N GLY A 111 -8.45 2.69 12.35
CA GLY A 111 -7.64 2.82 11.15
C GLY A 111 -6.91 4.13 11.04
N ARG A 112 -5.87 4.12 10.22
CA ARG A 112 -5.04 5.28 9.91
C ARG A 112 -4.66 5.21 8.43
N ASP A 113 -4.85 6.31 7.74
CA ASP A 113 -4.62 6.40 6.30
C ASP A 113 -3.39 7.24 6.00
N PHE A 114 -2.64 6.81 4.99
CA PHE A 114 -1.49 7.56 4.49
C PHE A 114 -1.37 7.39 2.99
N GLU A 115 -0.60 8.27 2.36
CA GLU A 115 -0.17 8.06 0.99
C GLU A 115 1.32 7.73 0.95
N ASP A 116 1.71 6.91 -0.03
CA ASP A 116 3.11 6.58 -0.25
C ASP A 116 3.83 7.75 -0.96
N LEU A 117 5.09 7.52 -1.39
CA LEU A 117 5.89 8.55 -2.04
C LEU A 117 5.31 9.04 -3.36
N ASP A 118 4.45 8.25 -3.98
CA ASP A 118 3.83 8.54 -5.28
C ASP A 118 2.36 8.94 -5.17
N GLY A 119 1.84 9.10 -3.95
CA GLY A 119 0.48 9.52 -3.71
C GLY A 119 -0.55 8.41 -3.62
N HIS A 120 -0.13 7.15 -3.69
CA HIS A 120 -1.06 6.02 -3.57
C HIS A 120 -1.53 5.89 -2.13
N ILE A 121 -2.84 5.82 -1.92
CA ILE A 121 -3.44 5.84 -0.59
C ILE A 121 -3.57 4.41 -0.04
N TRP A 122 -3.14 4.25 1.21
CA TRP A 122 -3.31 3.04 1.99
C TRP A 122 -4.17 3.33 3.20
N GLU A 123 -5.14 2.44 3.44
CA GLU A 123 -5.96 2.43 4.65
C GLU A 123 -5.52 1.23 5.48
N VAL A 124 -4.72 1.46 6.53
CA VAL A 124 -4.33 0.36 7.41
C VAL A 124 -5.25 0.37 8.62
N PHE A 125 -5.81 -0.78 8.92
CA PHE A 125 -6.86 -0.85 9.95
C PHE A 125 -6.84 -2.19 10.68
N TRP A 126 -7.40 -2.14 11.87
CA TRP A 126 -7.75 -3.31 12.65
C TRP A 126 -9.25 -3.32 12.85
N MET A 127 -9.82 -4.50 12.89
CA MET A 127 -11.25 -4.65 13.08
C MET A 127 -11.51 -5.90 13.93
N ASP A 128 -12.35 -5.76 14.95
CA ASP A 128 -12.83 -6.88 15.74
C ASP A 128 -14.06 -7.46 15.04
N VAL A 129 -13.82 -8.52 14.26
CA VAL A 129 -14.89 -9.14 13.48
C VAL A 129 -16.01 -9.73 14.34
N SER A 130 -15.74 -10.02 15.63
CA SER A 130 -16.76 -10.51 16.54
C SER A 130 -17.83 -9.46 16.84
N GLN A 131 -17.55 -8.19 16.61
CA GLN A 131 -18.47 -7.08 16.81
C GLN A 131 -19.30 -6.76 15.56
N MET A 132 -18.95 -7.34 14.43
CA MET A 132 -19.68 -7.10 13.17
C MET A 132 -21.05 -7.78 13.22
N GLY A 133 -22.10 -7.06 12.81
CA GLY A 133 -23.45 -7.58 12.83
C GLY A 133 -24.13 -7.53 14.18
N LYS A 134 -23.47 -7.00 15.20
CA LYS A 134 -24.08 -6.75 16.52
C LYS A 134 -24.60 -5.31 16.55
N GLU A 135 -25.86 -5.15 16.30
CA GLU A 135 -26.49 -3.83 16.32
C GLU A 135 -27.68 -3.79 17.27
#